data_cffbd5ae033d578e6e92c8b9e86634a6
#
_entry.id   cffbd5ae033d578e6e92c8b9e86634a6
#
_cell.length_a   1.000
_cell.length_b   1.000
_cell.length_c   1.000
_cell.angle_alpha   90.00
_cell.angle_beta   90.00
_cell.angle_gamma   90.00
#
_symmetry.space_group_name_H-M   'P 1'
#
loop_
_entity.id
_entity.type
_entity.pdbx_description
1 polymer ?
#
loop_
_entity_poly.entity_id
_entity_poly.type
_entity_poly.pdbx_seq_one_letter_code
_entity_poly.pdbx_strand_id
1 'polypeptide(L)'
;MHPLVRLAKDTIEGYIKNGNIPEPAELTPEMEERAGVFVSLKIGGMLRGCIGTFEPTRENVAQEIVANAISSATRDPRFPAVTSGELGDLEYSVDVLSRPEPVAGMAELDPKRYGVIVESGGRRGLLLPDLEGVDTVQKQIEICRAKAGISADEPVKLYRFEVKRYR
;
A
#
# COMPACT_ATOMS: atom_id res chain seq x y z
N MET A 1 8.42 -14.09 -11.91
CA MET A 1 8.19 -12.97 -10.96
C MET A 1 7.98 -11.71 -11.74
N HIS A 2 6.92 -10.98 -11.42
CA HIS A 2 6.60 -9.72 -12.09
C HIS A 2 7.72 -8.67 -11.85
N PRO A 3 8.05 -7.84 -12.84
CA PRO A 3 9.14 -6.85 -12.70
C PRO A 3 9.01 -5.91 -11.51
N LEU A 4 7.78 -5.49 -11.15
CA LEU A 4 7.56 -4.64 -9.97
C LEU A 4 7.91 -5.36 -8.67
N VAL A 5 7.58 -6.64 -8.58
CA VAL A 5 7.88 -7.46 -7.40
C VAL A 5 9.38 -7.76 -7.34
N ARG A 6 10.00 -8.03 -8.48
CA ARG A 6 11.46 -8.22 -8.55
C ARG A 6 12.20 -6.97 -8.07
N LEU A 7 11.75 -5.80 -8.48
CA LEU A 7 12.35 -4.54 -8.03
C LEU A 7 12.28 -4.40 -6.51
N ALA A 8 11.14 -4.70 -5.91
CA ALA A 8 10.98 -4.67 -4.45
C ALA A 8 11.94 -5.66 -3.77
N LYS A 9 12.01 -6.88 -4.27
CA LYS A 9 12.91 -7.92 -3.75
C LYS A 9 14.38 -7.51 -3.85
N ASP A 10 14.82 -7.10 -5.03
CA ASP A 10 16.22 -6.71 -5.26
C ASP A 10 16.59 -5.50 -4.39
N THR A 11 15.66 -4.57 -4.21
CA THR A 11 15.86 -3.41 -3.33
C THR A 11 16.09 -3.84 -1.88
N ILE A 12 15.25 -4.70 -1.35
CA ILE A 12 15.33 -5.15 0.03
C ILE A 12 16.59 -5.97 0.25
N GLU A 13 16.89 -6.91 -0.64
CA GLU A 13 18.09 -7.73 -0.53
C GLU A 13 19.37 -6.88 -0.56
N GLY A 14 19.46 -5.95 -1.50
CA GLY A 14 20.62 -5.07 -1.61
C GLY A 14 20.78 -4.13 -0.42
N TYR A 15 19.66 -3.60 0.07
CA TYR A 15 19.68 -2.70 1.23
C TYR A 15 20.07 -3.42 2.53
N ILE A 16 19.46 -4.57 2.79
CA ILE A 16 19.74 -5.34 4.02
C ILE A 16 21.18 -5.89 4.02
N LYS A 17 21.66 -6.37 2.87
CA LYS A 17 23.01 -6.95 2.77
C LYS A 17 24.11 -5.90 2.75
N ASN A 18 23.91 -4.79 2.03
CA ASN A 18 24.99 -3.85 1.68
C ASN A 18 24.65 -2.38 1.93
N GLY A 19 23.44 -2.06 2.37
CA GLY A 19 22.98 -0.67 2.52
C GLY A 19 22.76 0.05 1.18
N ASN A 20 22.69 -0.68 0.07
CA ASN A 20 22.50 -0.11 -1.25
C ASN A 20 21.06 0.32 -1.50
N ILE A 21 20.89 1.50 -2.10
CA ILE A 21 19.59 1.98 -2.58
C ILE A 21 19.68 2.01 -4.10
N PRO A 22 18.92 1.16 -4.81
CA PRO A 22 19.00 1.13 -6.27
C PRO A 22 18.39 2.36 -6.93
N GLU A 23 18.94 2.74 -8.07
CA GLU A 23 18.35 3.72 -8.97
C GLU A 23 17.88 2.97 -10.21
N PRO A 24 16.57 2.68 -10.35
CA PRO A 24 16.08 1.93 -11.51
C PRO A 24 16.33 2.70 -12.80
N ALA A 25 17.09 2.09 -13.73
CA ALA A 25 17.47 2.71 -14.98
C ALA A 25 16.60 2.25 -16.16
N GLU A 26 16.18 0.99 -16.15
CA GLU A 26 15.31 0.42 -17.18
C GLU A 26 13.91 0.27 -16.60
N LEU A 27 13.00 1.15 -17.04
CA LEU A 27 11.64 1.18 -16.53
C LEU A 27 10.66 0.49 -17.49
N THR A 28 9.80 -0.38 -16.93
CA THR A 28 8.65 -0.88 -17.67
C THR A 28 7.58 0.22 -17.75
N PRO A 29 6.59 0.11 -18.66
CA PRO A 29 5.53 1.11 -18.74
C PRO A 29 4.82 1.36 -17.40
N GLU A 30 4.55 0.30 -16.62
CA GLU A 30 3.94 0.42 -15.31
C GLU A 30 4.83 1.21 -14.32
N MET A 31 6.13 1.06 -14.43
CA MET A 31 7.08 1.76 -13.56
C MET A 31 7.17 3.26 -13.84
N GLU A 32 6.86 3.67 -15.06
CA GLU A 32 6.92 5.08 -15.47
C GLU A 32 5.72 5.89 -14.97
N GLU A 33 4.63 5.24 -14.60
CA GLU A 33 3.43 5.89 -14.07
C GLU A 33 3.70 6.48 -12.67
N ARG A 34 2.84 7.42 -12.27
CA ARG A 34 2.79 7.93 -10.89
C ARG A 34 1.58 7.33 -10.18
N ALA A 35 1.82 6.68 -9.07
CA ALA A 35 0.76 6.07 -8.28
C ALA A 35 1.22 5.84 -6.85
N GLY A 36 0.25 5.72 -5.92
CA GLY A 36 0.53 5.17 -4.60
C GLY A 36 0.87 3.69 -4.71
N VAL A 37 1.76 3.22 -3.86
CA VAL A 37 2.25 1.84 -3.87
C VAL A 37 2.36 1.32 -2.45
N PHE A 38 1.93 0.09 -2.23
CA PHE A 38 2.19 -0.64 -0.99
C PHE A 38 3.10 -1.83 -1.28
N VAL A 39 4.12 -2.01 -0.46
CA VAL A 39 4.99 -3.18 -0.52
C VAL A 39 4.72 -4.03 0.71
N SER A 40 4.32 -5.27 0.50
CA SER A 40 4.01 -6.22 1.57
C SER A 40 5.02 -7.35 1.60
N LEU A 41 5.46 -7.69 2.79
CA LEU A 41 6.38 -8.78 3.07
C LEU A 41 5.69 -9.80 3.97
N LYS A 42 5.78 -11.06 3.61
CA LYS A 42 5.26 -12.17 4.41
C LYS A 42 6.33 -13.24 4.59
N ILE A 43 6.21 -14.01 5.66
CA ILE A 43 6.97 -15.24 5.90
C ILE A 43 5.97 -16.32 6.28
N GLY A 44 5.94 -17.41 5.51
CA GLY A 44 4.99 -18.49 5.76
C GLY A 44 3.54 -18.05 5.74
N GLY A 45 3.19 -17.09 4.87
CA GLY A 45 1.85 -16.54 4.76
C GLY A 45 1.50 -15.49 5.82
N MET A 46 2.37 -15.25 6.80
CA MET A 46 2.13 -14.28 7.87
C MET A 46 2.80 -12.94 7.55
N LEU A 47 2.10 -11.85 7.88
CA LEU A 47 2.62 -10.50 7.66
C LEU A 47 3.95 -10.30 8.41
N ARG A 48 4.97 -9.78 7.70
CA ARG A 48 6.28 -9.46 8.27
C ARG A 48 6.60 -7.97 8.15
N GLY A 49 5.99 -7.27 7.23
CA GLY A 49 6.08 -5.83 7.05
C GLY A 49 5.19 -5.39 5.91
N CYS A 50 4.62 -4.20 6.03
CA CYS A 50 3.82 -3.60 4.97
C CYS A 50 3.77 -2.09 5.17
N ILE A 51 4.37 -1.36 4.25
CA ILE A 51 4.33 0.11 4.24
C ILE A 51 4.01 0.55 2.82
N GLY A 52 3.32 1.66 2.71
CA GLY A 52 3.00 2.23 1.43
C GLY A 52 2.55 3.67 1.52
N THR A 53 2.31 4.23 0.34
CA THR A 53 1.79 5.58 0.13
C THR A 53 0.54 5.48 -0.70
N PHE A 54 -0.56 6.09 -0.29
CA PHE A 54 -1.80 6.06 -1.08
C PHE A 54 -1.83 7.15 -2.16
N GLU A 55 -1.03 8.19 -1.99
CA GLU A 55 -0.79 9.20 -3.03
C GLU A 55 0.69 9.12 -3.44
N PRO A 56 1.01 9.36 -4.73
CA PRO A 56 2.40 9.31 -5.17
C PRO A 56 3.24 10.42 -4.52
N THR A 57 4.37 10.05 -3.94
CA THR A 57 5.33 10.95 -3.31
C THR A 57 6.62 11.06 -4.12
N ARG A 58 6.80 10.20 -5.12
CA ARG A 58 7.99 10.13 -5.95
C ARG A 58 7.64 10.39 -7.42
N GLU A 59 8.64 10.46 -8.29
CA GLU A 59 8.44 10.74 -9.70
C GLU A 59 7.70 9.63 -10.46
N ASN A 60 7.89 8.38 -10.04
CA ASN A 60 7.28 7.24 -10.70
C ASN A 60 7.10 6.06 -9.75
N VAL A 61 6.37 5.06 -10.21
CA VAL A 61 6.11 3.82 -9.46
C VAL A 61 7.41 3.10 -9.07
N ALA A 62 8.41 3.09 -9.93
CA ALA A 62 9.68 2.44 -9.60
C ALA A 62 10.32 3.07 -8.35
N GLN A 63 10.36 4.37 -8.27
CA GLN A 63 10.90 5.08 -7.11
C GLN A 63 10.02 4.92 -5.86
N GLU A 64 8.68 4.89 -6.03
CA GLU A 64 7.77 4.59 -4.92
C GLU A 64 8.03 3.18 -4.37
N ILE A 65 8.23 2.19 -5.24
CA ILE A 65 8.54 0.81 -4.82
C ILE A 65 9.84 0.77 -4.02
N VAL A 66 10.90 1.39 -4.52
CA VAL A 66 12.20 1.42 -3.84
C VAL A 66 12.07 2.00 -2.44
N ALA A 67 11.45 3.15 -2.30
CA ALA A 67 11.27 3.82 -1.01
C ALA A 67 10.40 2.99 -0.06
N ASN A 68 9.28 2.48 -0.54
CA ASN A 68 8.34 1.72 0.30
C ASN A 68 8.84 0.31 0.63
N ALA A 69 9.61 -0.30 -0.26
CA ALA A 69 10.27 -1.58 0.02
C ALA A 69 11.24 -1.46 1.21
N ILE A 70 12.09 -0.45 1.20
CA ILE A 70 13.02 -0.19 2.29
C ILE A 70 12.24 0.09 3.59
N SER A 71 11.20 0.92 3.52
CA SER A 71 10.38 1.22 4.69
C SER A 71 9.65 0.00 5.24
N SER A 72 9.14 -0.86 4.37
CA SER A 72 8.46 -2.11 4.77
C SER A 72 9.41 -3.06 5.50
N ALA A 73 10.65 -3.12 5.05
CA ALA A 73 11.65 -4.02 5.65
C ALA A 73 12.26 -3.46 6.94
N THR A 74 12.33 -2.13 7.10
CA THR A 74 13.14 -1.52 8.16
C THR A 74 12.40 -0.54 9.05
N ARG A 75 11.24 -0.03 8.65
CA ARG A 75 10.56 1.07 9.34
C ARG A 75 9.09 0.81 9.66
N ASP A 76 8.62 -0.42 9.55
CA ASP A 76 7.27 -0.77 9.99
C ASP A 76 7.28 -0.82 11.53
N PRO A 77 6.53 0.06 12.21
CA PRO A 77 6.58 0.14 13.67
C PRO A 77 6.08 -1.11 14.39
N ARG A 78 5.38 -1.99 13.69
CA ARG A 78 4.85 -3.25 14.26
C ARG A 78 5.90 -4.34 14.35
N PHE A 79 7.02 -4.21 13.62
CA PHE A 79 8.00 -5.28 13.48
C PHE A 79 9.43 -4.73 13.59
N PRO A 80 10.38 -5.54 14.10
CA PRO A 80 11.79 -5.20 13.99
C PRO A 80 12.24 -5.21 12.53
N ALA A 81 13.36 -4.57 12.23
CA ALA A 81 13.91 -4.58 10.89
C ALA A 81 14.22 -6.01 10.43
N VAL A 82 13.99 -6.26 9.14
CA VAL A 82 14.30 -7.55 8.53
C VAL A 82 15.81 -7.80 8.58
N THR A 83 16.19 -9.02 8.96
CA THR A 83 17.59 -9.44 9.03
C THR A 83 17.99 -10.19 7.75
N SER A 84 19.30 -10.26 7.48
CA SER A 84 19.81 -11.01 6.33
C SER A 84 19.42 -12.49 6.34
N GLY A 85 19.29 -13.08 7.53
CA GLY A 85 18.86 -14.47 7.69
C GLY A 85 17.41 -14.73 7.28
N GLU A 86 16.57 -13.69 7.25
CA GLU A 86 15.16 -13.82 6.88
C GLU A 86 14.94 -13.68 5.35
N LEU A 87 15.90 -13.13 4.60
CA LEU A 87 15.71 -12.78 3.19
C LEU A 87 15.26 -13.97 2.32
N GLY A 88 15.76 -15.17 2.58
CA GLY A 88 15.39 -16.36 1.81
C GLY A 88 13.95 -16.83 2.02
N ASP A 89 13.33 -16.41 3.11
CA ASP A 89 11.97 -16.82 3.49
C ASP A 89 10.91 -15.78 3.17
N LEU A 90 11.30 -14.59 2.71
CA LEU A 90 10.36 -13.51 2.41
C LEU A 90 9.57 -13.78 1.13
N GLU A 91 8.27 -13.56 1.25
CA GLU A 91 7.34 -13.50 0.13
C GLU A 91 6.99 -12.03 -0.11
N TYR A 92 7.07 -11.60 -1.36
CA TYR A 92 6.91 -10.20 -1.74
C TYR A 92 5.62 -9.99 -2.53
N SER A 93 4.92 -8.89 -2.26
CA SER A 93 3.86 -8.41 -3.13
C SER A 93 3.89 -6.89 -3.22
N VAL A 94 3.44 -6.38 -4.36
CA VAL A 94 3.37 -4.95 -4.64
C VAL A 94 1.95 -4.62 -5.07
N ASP A 95 1.32 -3.69 -4.37
CA ASP A 95 0.00 -3.16 -4.71
C ASP A 95 0.17 -1.77 -5.29
N VAL A 96 -0.36 -1.56 -6.49
CA VAL A 96 -0.39 -0.25 -7.14
C VAL A 96 -1.82 0.27 -7.09
N LEU A 97 -1.99 1.48 -6.55
CA LEU A 97 -3.29 2.08 -6.33
C LEU A 97 -3.68 2.97 -7.52
N SER A 98 -4.92 2.86 -7.95
CA SER A 98 -5.47 3.81 -8.92
C SER A 98 -5.64 5.17 -8.28
N ARG A 99 -5.78 6.22 -9.11
CA ARG A 99 -6.10 7.56 -8.62
C ARG A 99 -7.46 7.53 -7.91
N PRO A 100 -7.57 8.10 -6.70
CA PRO A 100 -8.86 8.20 -6.02
C PRO A 100 -9.85 9.02 -6.84
N GLU A 101 -11.10 8.58 -6.89
CA GLU A 101 -12.19 9.30 -7.53
C GLU A 101 -13.32 9.55 -6.53
N PRO A 102 -13.93 10.75 -6.55
CA PRO A 102 -15.04 11.05 -5.66
C PRO A 102 -16.27 10.21 -5.99
N VAL A 103 -17.02 9.82 -4.98
CA VAL A 103 -18.28 9.10 -5.13
C VAL A 103 -19.40 9.88 -4.43
N ALA A 104 -20.62 9.78 -4.99
CA ALA A 104 -21.78 10.49 -4.46
C ALA A 104 -22.32 9.83 -3.19
N GLY A 105 -22.12 8.53 -3.02
CA GLY A 105 -22.62 7.81 -1.87
C GLY A 105 -22.19 6.35 -1.82
N MET A 106 -22.71 5.65 -0.82
CA MET A 106 -22.33 4.27 -0.52
C MET A 106 -22.68 3.26 -1.62
N ALA A 107 -23.65 3.58 -2.49
CA ALA A 107 -24.05 2.70 -3.58
C ALA A 107 -22.95 2.53 -4.66
N GLU A 108 -22.01 3.43 -4.71
CA GLU A 108 -20.88 3.37 -5.65
C GLU A 108 -19.64 2.68 -5.07
N LEU A 109 -19.74 2.13 -3.87
CA LEU A 109 -18.67 1.43 -3.17
C LEU A 109 -18.90 -0.08 -3.15
N ASP A 110 -17.81 -0.82 -3.00
CA ASP A 110 -17.82 -2.28 -2.88
C ASP A 110 -16.59 -2.69 -2.07
N PRO A 111 -16.76 -3.29 -0.89
CA PRO A 111 -15.63 -3.60 0.00
C PRO A 111 -14.64 -4.61 -0.58
N LYS A 112 -15.05 -5.39 -1.58
CA LYS A 112 -14.16 -6.36 -2.23
C LYS A 112 -13.39 -5.77 -3.40
N ARG A 113 -13.96 -4.79 -4.08
CA ARG A 113 -13.39 -4.19 -5.28
C ARG A 113 -12.67 -2.87 -5.03
N TYR A 114 -13.26 -2.02 -4.19
CA TYR A 114 -12.76 -0.67 -3.96
C TYR A 114 -12.23 -0.47 -2.56
N GLY A 115 -11.07 0.19 -2.47
CA GLY A 115 -10.67 0.87 -1.26
C GLY A 115 -11.48 2.16 -1.09
N VAL A 116 -11.50 2.68 0.12
CA VAL A 116 -12.27 3.86 0.48
C VAL A 116 -11.37 4.86 1.18
N ILE A 117 -11.57 6.14 0.83
CA ILE A 117 -11.03 7.27 1.58
C ILE A 117 -12.21 8.05 2.13
N VAL A 118 -12.20 8.28 3.43
CA VAL A 118 -13.19 9.12 4.13
C VAL A 118 -12.47 10.39 4.60
N GLU A 119 -12.99 11.54 4.23
CA GLU A 119 -12.39 12.83 4.52
C GLU A 119 -13.36 13.77 5.19
N SER A 120 -12.91 14.45 6.23
CA SER A 120 -13.65 15.53 6.89
C SER A 120 -12.67 16.54 7.47
N GLY A 121 -12.75 17.79 7.00
CA GLY A 121 -11.98 18.89 7.57
C GLY A 121 -10.46 18.66 7.63
N GLY A 122 -9.88 18.10 6.59
CA GLY A 122 -8.45 17.82 6.53
C GLY A 122 -8.02 16.51 7.20
N ARG A 123 -8.97 15.81 7.83
CA ARG A 123 -8.73 14.46 8.40
C ARG A 123 -9.12 13.42 7.36
N ARG A 124 -8.28 12.42 7.19
CA ARG A 124 -8.49 11.33 6.23
C ARG A 124 -8.26 9.98 6.86
N GLY A 125 -9.20 9.06 6.64
CA GLY A 125 -9.03 7.65 6.92
C GLY A 125 -9.11 6.85 5.63
N LEU A 126 -8.25 5.86 5.47
CA LEU A 126 -8.16 5.05 4.27
C LEU A 126 -8.19 3.57 4.63
N LEU A 127 -8.84 2.77 3.80
CA LEU A 127 -8.82 1.33 3.91
C LEU A 127 -8.68 0.70 2.53
N LEU A 128 -7.79 -0.28 2.39
CA LEU A 128 -7.62 -1.06 1.16
C LEU A 128 -8.84 -1.96 0.94
N PRO A 129 -9.10 -2.38 -0.32
CA PRO A 129 -10.18 -3.32 -0.60
C PRO A 129 -9.80 -4.75 -0.23
N ASP A 130 -10.81 -5.61 -0.17
CA ASP A 130 -10.67 -7.06 -0.02
C ASP A 130 -9.91 -7.48 1.23
N LEU A 131 -10.26 -6.87 2.36
CA LEU A 131 -9.69 -7.22 3.66
C LEU A 131 -10.57 -8.21 4.40
N GLU A 132 -9.94 -9.17 5.06
CA GLU A 132 -10.63 -10.15 5.89
C GLU A 132 -11.39 -9.46 7.03
N GLY A 133 -12.64 -9.86 7.24
CA GLY A 133 -13.50 -9.27 8.26
C GLY A 133 -14.17 -7.96 7.87
N VAL A 134 -13.91 -7.46 6.66
CA VAL A 134 -14.52 -6.22 6.14
C VAL A 134 -15.40 -6.57 4.95
N ASP A 135 -16.65 -6.91 5.22
CA ASP A 135 -17.56 -7.44 4.21
C ASP A 135 -18.66 -6.45 3.78
N THR A 136 -18.76 -5.30 4.43
CA THR A 136 -19.77 -4.28 4.12
C THR A 136 -19.16 -2.91 3.92
N VAL A 137 -19.83 -2.07 3.14
CA VAL A 137 -19.44 -0.67 2.93
C VAL A 137 -19.51 0.11 4.25
N GLN A 138 -20.53 -0.16 5.07
CA GLN A 138 -20.67 0.45 6.40
C GLN A 138 -19.43 0.18 7.25
N LYS A 139 -18.96 -1.06 7.25
CA LYS A 139 -17.78 -1.44 8.04
C LYS A 139 -16.51 -0.73 7.54
N GLN A 140 -16.34 -0.64 6.22
CA GLN A 140 -15.22 0.12 5.66
C GLN A 140 -15.23 1.58 6.13
N ILE A 141 -16.38 2.23 6.03
CA ILE A 141 -16.52 3.64 6.41
C ILE A 141 -16.29 3.83 7.91
N GLU A 142 -16.86 2.97 8.74
CA GLU A 142 -16.65 3.02 10.21
C GLU A 142 -15.17 2.92 10.58
N ILE A 143 -14.45 1.99 9.97
CA ILE A 143 -13.01 1.82 10.23
C ILE A 143 -12.23 3.07 9.79
N CYS A 144 -12.54 3.61 8.61
CA CYS A 144 -11.89 4.82 8.11
C CYS A 144 -12.15 6.02 9.02
N ARG A 145 -13.39 6.18 9.50
CA ARG A 145 -13.73 7.25 10.45
C ARG A 145 -12.95 7.09 11.75
N ALA A 146 -12.89 5.89 12.29
CA ALA A 146 -12.18 5.61 13.53
C ALA A 146 -10.67 5.92 13.40
N LYS A 147 -10.07 5.52 12.28
CA LYS A 147 -8.65 5.80 12.00
C LYS A 147 -8.35 7.30 11.91
N ALA A 148 -9.27 8.08 11.41
CA ALA A 148 -9.10 9.53 11.22
C ALA A 148 -9.62 10.37 12.38
N GLY A 149 -10.25 9.76 13.39
CA GLY A 149 -10.88 10.49 14.48
C GLY A 149 -12.11 11.28 14.05
N ILE A 150 -12.83 10.78 13.05
CA ILE A 150 -14.06 11.40 12.54
C ILE A 150 -15.27 10.74 13.21
N SER A 151 -16.12 11.53 13.87
CA SER A 151 -17.29 10.97 14.53
C SER A 151 -18.34 10.49 13.52
N ALA A 152 -19.23 9.58 13.95
CA ALA A 152 -20.25 8.99 13.10
C ALA A 152 -21.23 10.01 12.52
N ASP A 153 -21.38 11.16 13.18
CA ASP A 153 -22.32 12.21 12.80
C ASP A 153 -21.72 13.29 11.88
N GLU A 154 -20.41 13.32 11.74
CA GLU A 154 -19.77 14.33 10.90
C GLU A 154 -20.04 14.05 9.42
N PRO A 155 -20.37 15.10 8.62
CA PRO A 155 -20.44 14.95 7.18
C PRO A 155 -19.05 14.62 6.63
N VAL A 156 -18.99 13.70 5.66
CA VAL A 156 -17.74 13.28 5.04
C VAL A 156 -17.82 13.32 3.53
N LYS A 157 -16.66 13.47 2.90
CA LYS A 157 -16.47 13.20 1.49
C LYS A 157 -15.92 11.80 1.33
N LEU A 158 -16.44 11.08 0.35
CA LEU A 158 -16.06 9.71 0.07
C LEU A 158 -15.33 9.65 -1.28
N TYR A 159 -14.26 8.86 -1.31
CA TYR A 159 -13.51 8.55 -2.51
C TYR A 159 -13.31 7.05 -2.60
N ARG A 160 -13.20 6.54 -3.80
CA ARG A 160 -12.86 5.13 -4.03
C ARG A 160 -11.62 5.01 -4.89
N PHE A 161 -10.91 3.90 -4.76
CA PHE A 161 -9.77 3.56 -5.60
C PHE A 161 -9.69 2.05 -5.79
N GLU A 162 -9.01 1.63 -6.85
CA GLU A 162 -8.76 0.21 -7.10
C GLU A 162 -7.31 -0.11 -6.78
N VAL A 163 -7.05 -1.38 -6.47
CA VAL A 163 -5.71 -1.89 -6.19
C VAL A 163 -5.40 -2.99 -7.20
N LYS A 164 -4.26 -2.88 -7.86
CA LYS A 164 -3.73 -3.94 -8.68
C LYS A 164 -2.56 -4.60 -7.95
N ARG A 165 -2.74 -5.86 -7.58
CA ARG A 165 -1.74 -6.61 -6.82
C ARG A 165 -0.87 -7.43 -7.74
N TYR A 166 0.43 -7.30 -7.56
CA TYR A 166 1.47 -8.09 -8.22
C TYR A 166 2.18 -8.97 -7.19
N ARG A 167 2.48 -10.20 -7.60
CA ARG A 167 3.17 -11.18 -6.75
C ARG A 167 4.34 -11.84 -7.45
#